data_b77fe77fa8c37cb2a893cf9140c01ee9
#
_entry.id   b77fe77fa8c37cb2a893cf9140c01ee9
#
_cell.length_a   1.000
_cell.length_b   1.000
_cell.length_c   1.000
_cell.angle_alpha   90.00
_cell.angle_beta   90.00
_cell.angle_gamma   90.00
#
_symmetry.space_group_name_H-M   'P 1'
#
loop_
_entity.id
_entity.type
_entity.pdbx_description
1 polymer ?
#
loop_
_entity_poly.entity_id
_entity_poly.type
_entity_poly.pdbx_seq_one_letter_code
_entity_poly.pdbx_strand_id
1 'polypeptide(L)'
;RQIHKKTESILNNVLEDQQTGMLAVAKAFYDDEQYRSACDVYIKFLKRYPDTIRKNEVAKLYADAKLRSERSAQRSRLTVGGDVSAEGSSLPIFSLPAFERFKKVYEPGQVIIAEHEPGDCFYLIQSGNVQLVKCVNGVSKNLDILKPGEFFGEMAILDKSPRSATCMAAGRVECLEFNKENFEILITGNPQIALILLKLFCKRIYDQKRRFRILVVKDLQARLADVFLMLDEMNPSTKPDKTRRFNVTVSDMAHWAGLSLEVTRDEVNRLVEKRKIEVYDTYIIVHNIDEMKRMYDTRTQVREK
;
A
#
# COMPACT_ATOMS: atom_id res chain seq x y z
N ARG A 1 39.25 -11.65 18.54
CA ARG A 1 38.45 -11.15 19.69
C ARG A 1 37.89 -9.74 19.46
N GLN A 2 38.65 -8.77 18.93
CA GLN A 2 38.16 -7.39 18.68
C GLN A 2 37.10 -7.31 17.55
N ILE A 3 37.32 -8.03 16.47
CA ILE A 3 36.36 -8.10 15.33
C ILE A 3 35.03 -8.70 15.80
N HIS A 4 35.06 -9.77 16.58
CA HIS A 4 33.85 -10.43 17.09
C HIS A 4 33.04 -9.49 18.00
N LYS A 5 33.68 -8.76 18.93
CA LYS A 5 33.01 -7.77 19.77
C LYS A 5 32.40 -6.61 18.98
N LYS A 6 33.08 -6.15 17.92
CA LYS A 6 32.55 -5.08 17.05
C LYS A 6 31.35 -5.54 16.24
N THR A 7 31.38 -6.77 15.74
CA THR A 7 30.23 -7.37 15.00
C THR A 7 29.03 -7.58 15.93
N GLU A 8 29.25 -8.04 17.15
CA GLU A 8 28.23 -8.24 18.18
C GLU A 8 27.59 -6.92 18.61
N SER A 9 28.38 -5.85 18.77
CA SER A 9 27.89 -4.50 19.06
C SER A 9 27.03 -3.94 17.92
N ILE A 10 27.45 -4.11 16.67
CA ILE A 10 26.66 -3.68 15.49
C ILE A 10 25.34 -4.44 15.42
N LEU A 11 25.37 -5.76 15.62
CA LEU A 11 24.16 -6.60 15.58
C LEU A 11 23.17 -6.18 16.68
N ASN A 12 23.65 -5.90 17.89
CA ASN A 12 22.80 -5.44 19.00
C ASN A 12 22.18 -4.08 18.71
N ASN A 13 22.91 -3.14 18.11
CA ASN A 13 22.37 -1.83 17.73
C ASN A 13 21.29 -1.97 16.67
N VAL A 14 21.50 -2.79 15.63
CA VAL A 14 20.49 -3.04 14.58
C VAL A 14 19.23 -3.67 15.19
N LEU A 15 19.37 -4.60 16.13
CA LEU A 15 18.25 -5.24 16.80
C LEU A 15 17.47 -4.23 17.67
N GLU A 16 18.17 -3.34 18.35
CA GLU A 16 17.55 -2.28 19.17
C GLU A 16 16.81 -1.26 18.32
N ASP A 17 17.38 -0.86 17.17
CA ASP A 17 16.74 0.02 16.20
C ASP A 17 15.45 -0.60 15.62
N GLN A 18 15.47 -1.89 15.28
CA GLN A 18 14.28 -2.60 14.81
C GLN A 18 13.18 -2.66 15.88
N GLN A 19 13.54 -3.00 17.13
CA GLN A 19 12.59 -3.04 18.23
C GLN A 19 11.97 -1.67 18.48
N THR A 20 12.79 -0.62 18.50
CA THR A 20 12.33 0.76 18.72
C THR A 20 11.43 1.23 17.58
N GLY A 21 11.78 0.91 16.33
CA GLY A 21 10.99 1.22 15.15
C GLY A 21 9.61 0.56 15.19
N MET A 22 9.52 -0.74 15.47
CA MET A 22 8.25 -1.44 15.61
C MET A 22 7.36 -0.86 16.71
N LEU A 23 7.93 -0.49 17.85
CA LEU A 23 7.16 0.12 18.94
C LEU A 23 6.68 1.53 18.60
N ALA A 24 7.46 2.29 17.84
CA ALA A 24 7.02 3.59 17.33
C ALA A 24 5.81 3.46 16.38
N VAL A 25 5.81 2.45 15.51
CA VAL A 25 4.67 2.13 14.64
C VAL A 25 3.44 1.73 15.46
N ALA A 26 3.59 0.84 16.45
CA ALA A 26 2.48 0.44 17.32
C ALA A 26 1.89 1.63 18.07
N LYS A 27 2.76 2.53 18.57
CA LYS A 27 2.34 3.76 19.24
C LYS A 27 1.61 4.70 18.29
N ALA A 28 2.08 4.90 17.06
CA ALA A 28 1.40 5.73 16.07
C ALA A 28 -0.02 5.24 15.79
N PHE A 29 -0.22 3.92 15.61
CA PHE A 29 -1.57 3.36 15.47
C PHE A 29 -2.42 3.54 16.71
N TYR A 30 -1.82 3.44 17.90
CA TYR A 30 -2.54 3.64 19.15
C TYR A 30 -3.01 5.09 19.31
N ASP A 31 -2.14 6.06 19.00
CA ASP A 31 -2.43 7.49 19.07
C ASP A 31 -3.46 7.92 18.01
N ASP A 32 -3.51 7.24 16.86
CA ASP A 32 -4.53 7.40 15.79
C ASP A 32 -5.82 6.60 16.07
N GLU A 33 -6.03 6.08 17.29
CA GLU A 33 -7.19 5.28 17.71
C GLU A 33 -7.40 3.97 16.91
N GLN A 34 -6.41 3.55 16.12
CA GLN A 34 -6.41 2.29 15.38
C GLN A 34 -5.96 1.13 16.29
N TYR A 35 -6.69 0.91 17.39
CA TYR A 35 -6.29 0.00 18.48
C TYR A 35 -6.08 -1.45 18.03
N ARG A 36 -6.86 -1.93 17.04
CA ARG A 36 -6.69 -3.28 16.48
C ARG A 36 -5.32 -3.41 15.80
N SER A 37 -4.97 -2.46 14.95
CA SER A 37 -3.67 -2.44 14.26
C SER A 37 -2.52 -2.32 15.23
N ALA A 38 -2.66 -1.49 16.28
CA ALA A 38 -1.68 -1.41 17.37
C ALA A 38 -1.48 -2.77 18.06
N CYS A 39 -2.57 -3.48 18.38
CA CYS A 39 -2.53 -4.83 18.96
C CYS A 39 -1.76 -5.82 18.08
N ASP A 40 -2.01 -5.80 16.77
CA ASP A 40 -1.34 -6.70 15.82
C ASP A 40 0.17 -6.47 15.82
N VAL A 41 0.61 -5.20 15.84
CA VAL A 41 2.04 -4.87 15.89
C VAL A 41 2.67 -5.28 17.23
N TYR A 42 1.98 -5.06 18.38
CA TYR A 42 2.47 -5.52 19.67
C TYR A 42 2.60 -7.05 19.76
N ILE A 43 1.61 -7.80 19.21
CA ILE A 43 1.69 -9.26 19.14
C ILE A 43 2.87 -9.71 18.28
N LYS A 44 3.05 -9.12 17.10
CA LYS A 44 4.18 -9.41 16.22
C LYS A 44 5.50 -9.13 16.92
N PHE A 45 5.61 -8.01 17.62
CA PHE A 45 6.78 -7.66 18.41
C PHE A 45 7.10 -8.72 19.48
N LEU A 46 6.12 -9.09 20.30
CA LEU A 46 6.31 -10.07 21.38
C LEU A 46 6.65 -11.47 20.86
N LYS A 47 6.10 -11.87 19.70
CA LYS A 47 6.44 -13.13 19.05
C LYS A 47 7.88 -13.12 18.49
N ARG A 48 8.30 -11.98 17.95
CA ARG A 48 9.62 -11.85 17.31
C ARG A 48 10.75 -11.69 18.33
N TYR A 49 10.48 -11.02 19.43
CA TYR A 49 11.46 -10.71 20.48
C TYR A 49 11.01 -11.24 21.85
N PRO A 50 10.93 -12.59 22.04
CA PRO A 50 10.38 -13.20 23.25
C PRO A 50 11.22 -12.91 24.50
N ASP A 51 12.53 -12.67 24.33
CA ASP A 51 13.50 -12.46 25.40
C ASP A 51 13.88 -10.97 25.59
N THR A 52 13.12 -10.05 24.98
CA THR A 52 13.38 -8.61 25.12
C THR A 52 13.19 -8.15 26.58
N ILE A 53 14.05 -7.24 27.04
CA ILE A 53 13.90 -6.55 28.33
C ILE A 53 12.60 -5.74 28.42
N ARG A 54 12.04 -5.32 27.28
CA ARG A 54 10.80 -4.53 27.16
C ARG A 54 9.54 -5.39 27.17
N LYS A 55 9.63 -6.70 27.30
CA LYS A 55 8.51 -7.64 27.24
C LYS A 55 7.33 -7.25 28.14
N ASN A 56 7.60 -6.93 29.40
CA ASN A 56 6.58 -6.60 30.38
C ASN A 56 5.91 -5.23 30.07
N GLU A 57 6.69 -4.27 29.57
CA GLU A 57 6.19 -2.97 29.12
C GLU A 57 5.23 -3.17 27.95
N VAL A 58 5.69 -3.88 26.92
CA VAL A 58 4.90 -4.11 25.68
C VAL A 58 3.65 -4.95 25.96
N ALA A 59 3.72 -5.92 26.87
CA ALA A 59 2.54 -6.70 27.26
C ALA A 59 1.45 -5.83 27.93
N LYS A 60 1.84 -4.81 28.73
CA LYS A 60 0.89 -3.85 29.29
C LYS A 60 0.27 -2.95 28.21
N LEU A 61 1.08 -2.44 27.28
CA LEU A 61 0.60 -1.64 26.16
C LEU A 61 -0.37 -2.42 25.26
N TYR A 62 -0.04 -3.68 24.99
CA TYR A 62 -0.94 -4.60 24.28
C TYR A 62 -2.28 -4.79 25.02
N ALA A 63 -2.25 -5.04 26.33
CA ALA A 63 -3.47 -5.25 27.11
C ALA A 63 -4.37 -4.01 27.09
N ASP A 64 -3.83 -2.80 27.20
CA ASP A 64 -4.59 -1.55 27.10
C ASP A 64 -5.17 -1.35 25.69
N ALA A 65 -4.35 -1.52 24.65
CA ALA A 65 -4.79 -1.43 23.25
C ALA A 65 -5.93 -2.44 22.95
N LYS A 66 -5.82 -3.67 23.46
CA LYS A 66 -6.84 -4.70 23.31
C LYS A 66 -8.16 -4.31 23.94
N LEU A 67 -8.12 -3.81 25.18
CA LEU A 67 -9.32 -3.35 25.88
C LEU A 67 -10.02 -2.21 25.12
N ARG A 68 -9.26 -1.28 24.56
CA ARG A 68 -9.80 -0.17 23.76
C ARG A 68 -10.37 -0.66 22.43
N SER A 69 -9.69 -1.60 21.77
CA SER A 69 -10.17 -2.24 20.53
C SER A 69 -11.53 -2.94 20.75
N GLU A 70 -11.67 -3.69 21.84
CA GLU A 70 -12.94 -4.37 22.19
C GLU A 70 -14.08 -3.38 22.46
N ARG A 71 -13.79 -2.27 23.16
CA ARG A 71 -14.77 -1.19 23.41
C ARG A 71 -15.19 -0.48 22.12
N SER A 72 -14.24 -0.22 21.22
CA SER A 72 -14.51 0.38 19.90
C SER A 72 -15.37 -0.54 19.04
N ALA A 73 -15.07 -1.84 19.00
CA ALA A 73 -15.84 -2.83 18.26
C ALA A 73 -17.29 -2.98 18.78
N GLN A 74 -17.50 -2.85 20.10
CA GLN A 74 -18.86 -2.84 20.68
C GLN A 74 -19.66 -1.61 20.25
N ARG A 75 -19.04 -0.43 20.15
CA ARG A 75 -19.69 0.79 19.64
C ARG A 75 -20.04 0.66 18.14
N SER A 76 -19.16 0.11 17.32
CA SER A 76 -19.37 -0.05 15.88
C SER A 76 -20.45 -1.07 15.51
N ARG A 77 -20.73 -2.06 16.36
CA ARG A 77 -21.83 -3.03 16.14
C ARG A 77 -23.22 -2.40 16.24
N LEU A 78 -23.33 -1.18 16.78
CA LEU A 78 -24.57 -0.42 16.88
C LEU A 78 -24.84 0.47 15.64
N THR A 79 -23.88 0.59 14.72
CA THR A 79 -24.00 1.39 13.48
C THR A 79 -23.54 0.55 12.31
N VAL A 80 -24.46 -0.18 11.69
CA VAL A 80 -24.12 -1.16 10.69
C VAL A 80 -24.37 -0.84 9.28
N GLY A 81 -23.61 -1.49 8.41
CA GLY A 81 -24.05 -2.01 7.12
C GLY A 81 -23.35 -1.42 5.92
N GLY A 82 -22.57 -2.23 5.29
CA GLY A 82 -22.04 -2.01 3.97
C GLY A 82 -20.89 -2.95 3.66
N ASP A 83 -21.20 -4.19 3.29
CA ASP A 83 -20.24 -5.06 2.62
C ASP A 83 -19.89 -4.44 1.28
N VAL A 84 -18.67 -3.94 1.17
CA VAL A 84 -18.08 -3.58 -0.12
C VAL A 84 -17.44 -4.84 -0.69
N SER A 85 -18.16 -5.53 -1.54
CA SER A 85 -17.61 -6.61 -2.36
C SER A 85 -16.59 -6.03 -3.33
N ALA A 86 -15.32 -6.26 -3.06
CA ALA A 86 -14.23 -5.92 -3.98
C ALA A 86 -14.16 -6.98 -5.09
N GLU A 87 -14.68 -6.67 -6.26
CA GLU A 87 -14.38 -7.40 -7.48
C GLU A 87 -12.95 -7.07 -7.92
N GLY A 88 -12.01 -7.96 -7.63
CA GLY A 88 -10.64 -7.90 -8.11
C GLY A 88 -10.30 -9.16 -8.88
N SER A 89 -9.89 -9.04 -10.14
CA SER A 89 -9.45 -10.18 -10.95
C SER A 89 -8.07 -10.64 -10.51
N SER A 90 -8.01 -11.76 -9.81
CA SER A 90 -6.75 -12.51 -9.60
C SER A 90 -6.22 -13.02 -10.94
N LEU A 91 -4.89 -13.10 -11.07
CA LEU A 91 -4.27 -13.75 -12.23
C LEU A 91 -4.65 -15.24 -12.23
N PRO A 92 -5.25 -15.78 -13.32
CA PRO A 92 -5.84 -17.13 -13.32
C PRO A 92 -4.89 -18.24 -12.89
N ILE A 93 -3.58 -18.08 -13.15
CA ILE A 93 -2.57 -19.09 -12.80
C ILE A 93 -2.44 -19.28 -11.27
N PHE A 94 -2.65 -18.25 -10.47
CA PHE A 94 -2.55 -18.32 -9.01
C PHE A 94 -3.84 -18.79 -8.34
N SER A 95 -4.89 -19.05 -9.11
CA SER A 95 -6.14 -19.65 -8.65
C SER A 95 -6.12 -21.18 -8.73
N LEU A 96 -5.01 -21.79 -9.17
CA LEU A 96 -4.87 -23.25 -9.24
C LEU A 96 -4.83 -23.87 -7.84
N PRO A 97 -5.37 -25.10 -7.65
CA PRO A 97 -5.39 -25.79 -6.36
C PRO A 97 -4.01 -25.96 -5.71
N ALA A 98 -2.94 -25.98 -6.51
CA ALA A 98 -1.56 -26.05 -6.03
C ALA A 98 -1.16 -24.87 -5.13
N PHE A 99 -1.84 -23.71 -5.27
CA PHE A 99 -1.55 -22.50 -4.49
C PHE A 99 -2.40 -22.38 -3.22
N GLU A 100 -3.44 -23.20 -3.03
CA GLU A 100 -4.32 -23.14 -1.84
C GLU A 100 -3.54 -23.24 -0.52
N ARG A 101 -2.46 -24.04 -0.48
CA ARG A 101 -1.59 -24.19 0.71
C ARG A 101 -0.85 -22.91 1.11
N PHE A 102 -0.71 -21.96 0.20
CA PHE A 102 -0.05 -20.68 0.44
C PHE A 102 -1.04 -19.57 0.79
N LYS A 103 -2.34 -19.88 0.73
CA LYS A 103 -3.41 -18.93 0.95
C LYS A 103 -3.48 -18.49 2.40
N LYS A 104 -3.53 -17.19 2.60
CA LYS A 104 -3.76 -16.51 3.88
C LYS A 104 -4.91 -15.53 3.73
N VAL A 105 -5.76 -15.48 4.73
CA VAL A 105 -6.91 -14.56 4.78
C VAL A 105 -6.70 -13.59 5.93
N TYR A 106 -6.95 -12.32 5.66
CA TYR A 106 -6.82 -11.23 6.63
C TYR A 106 -8.12 -10.45 6.73
N GLU A 107 -8.49 -10.14 7.96
CA GLU A 107 -9.70 -9.37 8.27
C GLU A 107 -9.45 -7.86 8.16
N PRO A 108 -10.51 -7.04 7.95
CA PRO A 108 -10.39 -5.59 7.84
C PRO A 108 -9.57 -4.98 8.99
N GLY A 109 -8.61 -4.13 8.67
CA GLY A 109 -7.72 -3.45 9.62
C GLY A 109 -6.63 -4.33 10.22
N GLN A 110 -6.51 -5.61 9.84
CA GLN A 110 -5.46 -6.50 10.32
C GLN A 110 -4.11 -6.13 9.69
N VAL A 111 -3.07 -6.07 10.52
CA VAL A 111 -1.69 -5.83 10.07
C VAL A 111 -1.08 -7.12 9.56
N ILE A 112 -0.79 -7.15 8.27
CA ILE A 112 -0.13 -8.29 7.59
C ILE A 112 1.37 -8.25 7.86
N ILE A 113 1.99 -7.10 7.60
CA ILE A 113 3.41 -6.81 7.84
C ILE A 113 3.51 -5.55 8.69
N ALA A 114 4.40 -5.52 9.66
CA ALA A 114 4.73 -4.31 10.40
C ALA A 114 6.03 -3.68 9.89
N GLU A 115 6.08 -2.36 9.75
CA GLU A 115 7.30 -1.62 9.45
C GLU A 115 8.40 -1.94 10.49
N HIS A 116 9.64 -2.05 10.06
CA HIS A 116 10.82 -2.47 10.82
C HIS A 116 10.83 -3.95 11.26
N GLU A 117 9.75 -4.73 11.04
CA GLU A 117 9.75 -6.18 11.30
C GLU A 117 10.77 -6.85 10.37
N PRO A 118 11.60 -7.78 10.86
CA PRO A 118 12.38 -8.65 9.98
C PRO A 118 11.45 -9.51 9.14
N GLY A 119 11.79 -9.74 7.87
CA GLY A 119 10.91 -10.48 6.96
C GLY A 119 11.62 -11.59 6.21
N ASP A 120 10.91 -12.72 6.09
CA ASP A 120 11.34 -13.93 5.39
C ASP A 120 10.32 -14.42 4.34
N CYS A 121 9.25 -13.67 4.15
CA CYS A 121 8.20 -13.96 3.18
C CYS A 121 7.74 -12.72 2.42
N PHE A 122 7.09 -12.91 1.28
CA PHE A 122 6.36 -11.89 0.53
C PHE A 122 4.96 -12.41 0.20
N TYR A 123 4.10 -11.51 -0.23
CA TYR A 123 2.69 -11.77 -0.45
C TYR A 123 2.27 -11.33 -1.84
N LEU A 124 1.43 -12.14 -2.49
CA LEU A 124 0.71 -11.79 -3.72
C LEU A 124 -0.78 -11.66 -3.40
N ILE A 125 -1.37 -10.51 -3.68
CA ILE A 125 -2.78 -10.24 -3.42
C ILE A 125 -3.64 -10.99 -4.43
N GLN A 126 -4.55 -11.83 -3.95
CA GLN A 126 -5.55 -12.52 -4.78
C GLN A 126 -6.87 -11.76 -4.83
N SER A 127 -7.34 -11.29 -3.69
CA SER A 127 -8.57 -10.49 -3.60
C SER A 127 -8.48 -9.48 -2.46
N GLY A 128 -9.28 -8.42 -2.53
CA GLY A 128 -9.24 -7.30 -1.58
C GLY A 128 -8.09 -6.34 -1.86
N ASN A 129 -7.94 -5.34 -1.00
CA ASN A 129 -6.92 -4.29 -1.13
C ASN A 129 -6.03 -4.25 0.11
N VAL A 130 -4.76 -3.95 -0.07
CA VAL A 130 -3.78 -3.80 1.01
C VAL A 130 -3.30 -2.36 1.05
N GLN A 131 -3.47 -1.73 2.20
CA GLN A 131 -3.02 -0.37 2.46
C GLN A 131 -1.56 -0.38 2.94
N LEU A 132 -0.69 0.38 2.28
CA LEU A 132 0.68 0.65 2.72
C LEU A 132 0.70 1.89 3.61
N VAL A 133 1.19 1.73 4.82
CA VAL A 133 1.28 2.80 5.81
C VAL A 133 2.72 2.93 6.28
N LYS A 134 3.20 4.16 6.39
CA LYS A 134 4.51 4.47 6.96
C LYS A 134 4.37 5.40 8.15
N CYS A 135 5.11 5.10 9.22
CA CYS A 135 5.21 5.97 10.36
C CYS A 135 6.31 7.03 10.15
N VAL A 136 5.90 8.30 10.06
CA VAL A 136 6.84 9.43 9.91
C VAL A 136 6.63 10.40 11.05
N ASN A 137 7.66 10.60 11.89
CA ASN A 137 7.59 11.47 13.06
C ASN A 137 6.43 11.14 14.03
N GLY A 138 6.16 9.85 14.22
CA GLY A 138 5.09 9.37 15.12
C GLY A 138 3.67 9.48 14.56
N VAL A 139 3.51 9.86 13.29
CA VAL A 139 2.22 9.93 12.60
C VAL A 139 2.17 8.87 11.49
N SER A 140 1.07 8.12 11.42
CA SER A 140 0.86 7.17 10.35
C SER A 140 0.42 7.89 9.07
N LYS A 141 1.10 7.61 7.95
CA LYS A 141 0.79 8.16 6.63
C LYS A 141 0.50 7.04 5.65
N ASN A 142 -0.63 7.13 4.98
CA ASN A 142 -0.95 6.23 3.89
C ASN A 142 -0.06 6.55 2.68
N LEU A 143 0.73 5.55 2.25
CA LEU A 143 1.62 5.69 1.09
C LEU A 143 0.93 5.24 -0.20
N ASP A 144 0.20 4.11 -0.13
CA ASP A 144 -0.39 3.48 -1.30
C ASP A 144 -1.48 2.48 -0.93
N ILE A 145 -2.31 2.09 -1.93
CA ILE A 145 -3.28 1.01 -1.83
C ILE A 145 -2.99 0.02 -2.94
N LEU A 146 -2.52 -1.15 -2.54
CA LEU A 146 -2.22 -2.25 -3.44
C LEU A 146 -3.48 -3.05 -3.76
N LYS A 147 -3.58 -3.51 -5.01
CA LYS A 147 -4.75 -4.19 -5.58
C LYS A 147 -4.45 -5.66 -5.89
N PRO A 148 -5.48 -6.47 -6.19
CA PRO A 148 -5.29 -7.84 -6.66
C PRO A 148 -4.32 -7.93 -7.85
N GLY A 149 -3.44 -8.93 -7.80
CA GLY A 149 -2.35 -9.12 -8.77
C GLY A 149 -1.06 -8.36 -8.42
N GLU A 150 -1.06 -7.51 -7.41
CA GLU A 150 0.14 -6.87 -6.89
C GLU A 150 0.73 -7.67 -5.72
N PHE A 151 2.02 -7.46 -5.46
CA PHE A 151 2.72 -8.10 -4.37
C PHE A 151 3.41 -7.09 -3.46
N PHE A 152 3.71 -7.51 -2.24
CA PHE A 152 4.35 -6.69 -1.22
C PHE A 152 5.22 -7.54 -0.28
N GLY A 153 6.16 -6.88 0.41
CA GLY A 153 7.07 -7.52 1.34
C GLY A 153 8.29 -8.17 0.68
N GLU A 154 8.46 -8.03 -0.63
CA GLU A 154 9.52 -8.62 -1.43
C GLU A 154 10.93 -8.13 -1.06
N MET A 155 11.05 -6.87 -0.66
CA MET A 155 12.35 -6.25 -0.36
C MET A 155 13.08 -6.96 0.79
N ALA A 156 12.34 -7.42 1.78
CA ALA A 156 12.93 -8.13 2.92
C ALA A 156 13.56 -9.47 2.54
N ILE A 157 13.07 -10.13 1.48
CA ILE A 157 13.67 -11.38 0.98
C ILE A 157 14.88 -11.09 0.10
N LEU A 158 14.77 -10.08 -0.78
CA LEU A 158 15.80 -9.75 -1.76
C LEU A 158 17.03 -9.13 -1.10
N ASP A 159 16.82 -8.14 -0.22
CA ASP A 159 17.88 -7.33 0.39
C ASP A 159 18.21 -7.73 1.82
N LYS A 160 17.45 -8.65 2.43
CA LYS A 160 17.50 -8.97 3.88
C LYS A 160 17.32 -7.73 4.76
N SER A 161 16.69 -6.71 4.23
CA SER A 161 16.38 -5.46 4.93
C SER A 161 15.11 -5.62 5.77
N PRO A 162 14.95 -4.88 6.88
CA PRO A 162 13.69 -4.81 7.60
C PRO A 162 12.55 -4.32 6.68
N ARG A 163 11.31 -4.65 7.03
CA ARG A 163 10.13 -4.18 6.30
C ARG A 163 10.12 -2.65 6.20
N SER A 164 9.99 -2.13 5.00
CA SER A 164 10.07 -0.69 4.69
C SER A 164 8.80 0.09 5.03
N ALA A 165 7.67 -0.60 5.16
CA ALA A 165 6.37 -0.04 5.48
C ALA A 165 5.47 -1.09 6.15
N THR A 166 4.43 -0.63 6.84
CA THR A 166 3.36 -1.47 7.36
C THR A 166 2.34 -1.75 6.27
N CYS A 167 1.92 -3.02 6.13
CA CYS A 167 0.87 -3.43 5.20
C CYS A 167 -0.34 -3.88 6.00
N MET A 168 -1.51 -3.29 5.71
CA MET A 168 -2.76 -3.49 6.43
C MET A 168 -3.87 -3.91 5.46
N ALA A 169 -4.74 -4.81 5.88
CA ALA A 169 -5.91 -5.19 5.10
C ALA A 169 -6.95 -4.06 5.07
N ALA A 170 -7.22 -3.49 3.89
CA ALA A 170 -8.22 -2.44 3.67
C ALA A 170 -9.61 -3.03 3.35
N GLY A 171 -10.02 -4.04 4.09
CA GLY A 171 -11.18 -4.89 3.89
C GLY A 171 -10.78 -6.34 4.13
N ARG A 172 -11.61 -7.31 3.76
CA ARG A 172 -11.18 -8.71 3.74
C ARG A 172 -10.21 -8.92 2.58
N VAL A 173 -9.04 -9.48 2.87
CA VAL A 173 -7.95 -9.68 1.90
C VAL A 173 -7.55 -11.15 1.87
N GLU A 174 -7.38 -11.68 0.67
CA GLU A 174 -6.78 -12.99 0.45
C GLU A 174 -5.45 -12.81 -0.27
N CYS A 175 -4.37 -13.36 0.31
CA CYS A 175 -3.02 -13.33 -0.25
C CYS A 175 -2.43 -14.73 -0.35
N LEU A 176 -1.51 -14.93 -1.28
CA LEU A 176 -0.58 -16.06 -1.27
C LEU A 176 0.70 -15.61 -0.57
N GLU A 177 1.11 -16.35 0.45
CA GLU A 177 2.34 -16.14 1.22
C GLU A 177 3.45 -17.04 0.71
N PHE A 178 4.56 -16.46 0.30
CA PHE A 178 5.74 -17.21 -0.17
C PHE A 178 6.95 -16.85 0.69
N ASN A 179 7.53 -17.85 1.34
CA ASN A 179 8.87 -17.72 1.89
C ASN A 179 9.93 -17.98 0.81
N LYS A 180 11.20 -17.70 1.12
CA LYS A 180 12.29 -17.84 0.17
C LYS A 180 12.38 -19.25 -0.42
N GLU A 181 12.29 -20.29 0.41
CA GLU A 181 12.41 -21.70 -0.01
C GLU A 181 11.28 -22.10 -0.94
N ASN A 182 10.04 -21.81 -0.57
CA ASN A 182 8.86 -22.09 -1.40
C ASN A 182 8.91 -21.32 -2.73
N PHE A 183 9.42 -20.11 -2.71
CA PHE A 183 9.59 -19.31 -3.91
C PHE A 183 10.64 -19.88 -4.85
N GLU A 184 11.81 -20.29 -4.32
CA GLU A 184 12.88 -20.93 -5.11
C GLU A 184 12.39 -22.24 -5.74
N ILE A 185 11.67 -23.09 -4.99
CA ILE A 185 11.07 -24.31 -5.52
C ILE A 185 10.05 -23.99 -6.63
N LEU A 186 9.21 -22.97 -6.43
CA LEU A 186 8.18 -22.58 -7.38
C LEU A 186 8.77 -22.13 -8.71
N ILE A 187 9.76 -21.23 -8.69
CA ILE A 187 10.39 -20.69 -9.91
C ILE A 187 11.27 -21.72 -10.62
N THR A 188 11.94 -22.59 -9.87
CA THR A 188 12.78 -23.66 -10.44
C THR A 188 11.92 -24.74 -11.08
N GLY A 189 10.81 -25.10 -10.44
CA GLY A 189 9.87 -26.10 -10.95
C GLY A 189 8.99 -25.63 -12.10
N ASN A 190 8.78 -24.31 -12.23
CA ASN A 190 7.96 -23.72 -13.29
C ASN A 190 8.49 -22.37 -13.77
N PRO A 191 9.37 -22.34 -14.80
CA PRO A 191 9.95 -21.12 -15.34
C PRO A 191 8.92 -20.10 -15.85
N GLN A 192 7.72 -20.53 -16.25
CA GLN A 192 6.64 -19.62 -16.67
C GLN A 192 6.16 -18.72 -15.51
N ILE A 193 6.12 -19.28 -14.29
CA ILE A 193 5.79 -18.50 -13.09
C ILE A 193 6.85 -17.44 -12.83
N ALA A 194 8.13 -17.80 -12.96
CA ALA A 194 9.23 -16.83 -12.83
C ALA A 194 9.09 -15.68 -13.83
N LEU A 195 8.72 -15.97 -15.08
CA LEU A 195 8.51 -14.97 -16.11
C LEU A 195 7.31 -14.06 -15.80
N ILE A 196 6.22 -14.62 -15.29
CA ILE A 196 5.03 -13.85 -14.86
C ILE A 196 5.41 -12.90 -13.72
N LEU A 197 6.09 -13.41 -12.69
CA LEU A 197 6.54 -12.60 -11.56
C LEU A 197 7.49 -11.49 -12.01
N LEU A 198 8.44 -11.78 -12.89
CA LEU A 198 9.33 -10.77 -13.46
C LEU A 198 8.55 -9.66 -14.19
N LYS A 199 7.53 -10.02 -14.97
CA LYS A 199 6.65 -9.03 -15.63
C LYS A 199 5.89 -8.17 -14.62
N LEU A 200 5.40 -8.75 -13.51
CA LEU A 200 4.76 -8.01 -12.45
C LEU A 200 5.73 -7.03 -11.76
N PHE A 201 6.97 -7.46 -11.49
CA PHE A 201 8.02 -6.59 -10.96
C PHE A 201 8.31 -5.42 -11.91
N CYS A 202 8.51 -5.70 -13.19
CA CYS A 202 8.73 -4.66 -14.20
C CYS A 202 7.56 -3.68 -14.24
N LYS A 203 6.31 -4.18 -14.27
CA LYS A 203 5.12 -3.34 -14.24
C LYS A 203 5.13 -2.41 -13.02
N ARG A 204 5.38 -2.95 -11.83
CA ARG A 204 5.43 -2.14 -10.60
C ARG A 204 6.50 -1.04 -10.66
N ILE A 205 7.69 -1.35 -11.18
CA ILE A 205 8.76 -0.34 -11.38
C ILE A 205 8.28 0.77 -12.33
N TYR A 206 7.61 0.41 -13.43
CA TYR A 206 7.06 1.39 -14.38
C TYR A 206 5.98 2.26 -13.73
N ASP A 207 5.05 1.65 -12.97
CA ASP A 207 3.98 2.36 -12.28
C ASP A 207 4.55 3.34 -11.24
N GLN A 208 5.53 2.92 -10.44
CA GLN A 208 6.22 3.79 -9.48
C GLN A 208 6.98 4.94 -10.17
N LYS A 209 7.69 4.65 -11.26
CA LYS A 209 8.37 5.68 -12.06
C LYS A 209 7.36 6.67 -12.65
N ARG A 210 6.22 6.19 -13.14
CA ARG A 210 5.14 7.02 -13.68
C ARG A 210 4.55 7.93 -12.61
N ARG A 211 4.29 7.39 -11.41
CA ARG A 211 3.82 8.15 -10.26
C ARG A 211 4.83 9.22 -9.81
N PHE A 212 6.11 8.86 -9.72
CA PHE A 212 7.15 9.82 -9.37
C PHE A 212 7.16 11.02 -10.34
N ARG A 213 6.99 10.76 -11.64
CA ARG A 213 6.91 11.81 -12.66
C ARG A 213 5.76 12.78 -12.40
N ILE A 214 4.59 12.29 -11.98
CA ILE A 214 3.44 13.12 -11.59
C ILE A 214 3.80 14.01 -10.40
N LEU A 215 4.44 13.45 -9.36
CA LEU A 215 4.74 14.16 -8.12
C LEU A 215 5.73 15.32 -8.30
N VAL A 216 6.62 15.26 -9.29
CA VAL A 216 7.57 16.35 -9.57
C VAL A 216 6.98 17.50 -10.38
N VAL A 217 5.78 17.34 -10.95
CA VAL A 217 5.08 18.42 -11.67
C VAL A 217 4.62 19.49 -10.67
N LYS A 218 5.11 20.71 -10.83
CA LYS A 218 4.82 21.82 -9.89
C LYS A 218 3.44 22.44 -10.06
N ASP A 219 2.96 22.57 -11.30
CA ASP A 219 1.64 23.12 -11.60
C ASP A 219 0.56 22.09 -11.24
N LEU A 220 -0.40 22.49 -10.39
CA LEU A 220 -1.41 21.58 -9.85
C LEU A 220 -2.37 21.05 -10.92
N GLN A 221 -2.76 21.89 -11.88
CA GLN A 221 -3.64 21.46 -12.97
C GLN A 221 -2.92 20.53 -13.94
N ALA A 222 -1.65 20.83 -14.26
CA ALA A 222 -0.83 19.90 -15.05
C ALA A 222 -0.65 18.56 -14.34
N ARG A 223 -0.44 18.59 -13.01
CA ARG A 223 -0.31 17.37 -12.19
C ARG A 223 -1.59 16.53 -12.24
N LEU A 224 -2.78 17.14 -12.08
CA LEU A 224 -4.05 16.42 -12.21
C LEU A 224 -4.31 15.92 -13.63
N ALA A 225 -3.95 16.72 -14.64
CA ALA A 225 -4.03 16.27 -16.04
C ALA A 225 -3.15 15.05 -16.29
N ASP A 226 -1.94 15.02 -15.72
CA ASP A 226 -1.02 13.88 -15.84
C ASP A 226 -1.54 12.64 -15.11
N VAL A 227 -2.31 12.78 -14.03
CA VAL A 227 -3.03 11.64 -13.41
C VAL A 227 -4.04 11.04 -14.39
N PHE A 228 -4.85 11.85 -15.08
CA PHE A 228 -5.80 11.34 -16.07
C PHE A 228 -5.08 10.65 -17.25
N LEU A 229 -3.95 11.20 -17.71
CA LEU A 229 -3.14 10.56 -18.75
C LEU A 229 -2.57 9.22 -18.30
N MET A 230 -2.10 9.12 -17.04
CA MET A 230 -1.64 7.87 -16.45
C MET A 230 -2.78 6.83 -16.40
N LEU A 231 -3.97 7.23 -15.99
CA LEU A 231 -5.13 6.33 -15.91
C LEU A 231 -5.55 5.83 -17.30
N ASP A 232 -5.44 6.67 -18.35
CA ASP A 232 -5.69 6.28 -19.74
C ASP A 232 -4.60 5.32 -20.26
N GLU A 233 -3.32 5.56 -19.93
CA GLU A 233 -2.21 4.65 -20.24
C GLU A 233 -2.39 3.27 -19.59
N MET A 234 -2.91 3.21 -18.36
CA MET A 234 -3.15 1.96 -17.63
C MET A 234 -4.32 1.15 -18.22
N ASN A 235 -5.34 1.81 -18.74
CA ASN A 235 -6.54 1.21 -19.30
C ASN A 235 -6.89 1.87 -20.64
N PRO A 236 -6.11 1.62 -21.70
CA PRO A 236 -6.31 2.26 -22.99
C PRO A 236 -7.69 1.88 -23.57
N SER A 237 -8.46 2.89 -23.94
CA SER A 237 -9.74 2.67 -24.60
C SER A 237 -9.54 2.17 -26.02
N THR A 238 -10.26 1.14 -26.40
CA THR A 238 -10.32 0.64 -27.79
C THR A 238 -11.24 1.47 -28.69
N LYS A 239 -11.99 2.41 -28.12
CA LYS A 239 -12.92 3.26 -28.85
C LYS A 239 -12.21 4.48 -29.45
N PRO A 240 -12.55 4.92 -30.67
CA PRO A 240 -11.95 6.10 -31.29
C PRO A 240 -12.39 7.42 -30.63
N ASP A 241 -13.35 7.38 -29.72
CA ASP A 241 -13.84 8.51 -28.96
C ASP A 241 -12.75 9.03 -28.00
N LYS A 242 -12.68 10.35 -27.84
CA LYS A 242 -11.74 11.04 -26.93
C LYS A 242 -12.25 11.16 -25.51
N THR A 243 -13.53 10.83 -25.30
CA THR A 243 -14.16 10.80 -23.97
C THR A 243 -13.66 9.59 -23.20
N ARG A 244 -13.32 9.80 -21.95
CA ARG A 244 -12.85 8.74 -21.05
C ARG A 244 -13.66 8.73 -19.77
N ARG A 245 -14.05 7.54 -19.35
CA ARG A 245 -14.62 7.30 -18.01
C ARG A 245 -13.61 6.56 -17.16
N PHE A 246 -13.25 7.16 -16.05
CA PHE A 246 -12.37 6.58 -15.06
C PHE A 246 -13.14 6.25 -13.78
N ASN A 247 -13.11 5.00 -13.33
CA ASN A 247 -13.72 4.57 -12.07
C ASN A 247 -12.81 4.96 -10.90
N VAL A 248 -12.72 6.26 -10.66
CA VAL A 248 -11.92 6.89 -9.62
C VAL A 248 -12.71 8.02 -8.97
N THR A 249 -12.45 8.27 -7.69
CA THR A 249 -13.02 9.36 -6.91
C THR A 249 -12.05 10.55 -6.85
N VAL A 250 -12.52 11.69 -6.34
CA VAL A 250 -11.63 12.84 -6.05
C VAL A 250 -10.55 12.47 -5.01
N SER A 251 -10.87 11.55 -4.10
CA SER A 251 -9.89 11.04 -3.13
C SER A 251 -8.78 10.23 -3.81
N ASP A 252 -9.12 9.41 -4.80
CA ASP A 252 -8.12 8.68 -5.59
C ASP A 252 -7.23 9.63 -6.39
N MET A 253 -7.83 10.69 -6.97
CA MET A 253 -7.08 11.74 -7.66
C MET A 253 -6.10 12.45 -6.73
N ALA A 254 -6.52 12.77 -5.49
CA ALA A 254 -5.67 13.38 -4.48
C ALA A 254 -4.48 12.47 -4.14
N HIS A 255 -4.75 11.17 -3.96
CA HIS A 255 -3.74 10.17 -3.68
C HIS A 255 -2.70 10.07 -4.81
N TRP A 256 -3.14 9.93 -6.06
CA TRP A 256 -2.23 9.84 -7.22
C TRP A 256 -1.44 11.13 -7.46
N ALA A 257 -2.08 12.28 -7.27
CA ALA A 257 -1.44 13.58 -7.41
C ALA A 257 -0.54 13.96 -6.23
N GLY A 258 -0.61 13.25 -5.09
CA GLY A 258 0.12 13.58 -3.87
C GLY A 258 -0.29 14.93 -3.30
N LEU A 259 -1.59 15.25 -3.34
CA LEU A 259 -2.19 16.50 -2.86
C LEU A 259 -3.16 16.22 -1.71
N SER A 260 -3.47 17.25 -0.91
CA SER A 260 -4.57 17.16 0.05
C SER A 260 -5.92 17.06 -0.69
N LEU A 261 -6.91 16.43 -0.05
CA LEU A 261 -8.25 16.29 -0.62
C LEU A 261 -8.88 17.67 -0.92
N GLU A 262 -8.66 18.66 -0.06
CA GLU A 262 -9.15 20.02 -0.21
C GLU A 262 -8.58 20.69 -1.47
N VAL A 263 -7.26 20.72 -1.60
CA VAL A 263 -6.58 21.29 -2.78
C VAL A 263 -7.00 20.57 -4.06
N THR A 264 -7.14 19.24 -4.01
CA THR A 264 -7.57 18.47 -5.18
C THR A 264 -9.00 18.79 -5.57
N ARG A 265 -9.90 18.94 -4.59
CA ARG A 265 -11.30 19.31 -4.83
C ARG A 265 -11.41 20.66 -5.51
N ASP A 266 -10.65 21.64 -5.06
CA ASP A 266 -10.64 22.98 -5.66
C ASP A 266 -10.17 22.94 -7.12
N GLU A 267 -9.08 22.22 -7.40
CA GLU A 267 -8.58 22.13 -8.77
C GLU A 267 -9.50 21.30 -9.69
N VAL A 268 -10.12 20.23 -9.16
CA VAL A 268 -11.13 19.45 -9.87
C VAL A 268 -12.35 20.30 -10.20
N ASN A 269 -12.86 21.11 -9.26
CA ASN A 269 -13.97 22.02 -9.49
C ASN A 269 -13.66 23.03 -10.60
N ARG A 270 -12.43 23.56 -10.66
CA ARG A 270 -11.99 24.44 -11.76
C ARG A 270 -12.02 23.74 -13.13
N LEU A 271 -11.78 22.44 -13.19
CA LEU A 271 -11.90 21.65 -14.41
C LEU A 271 -13.36 21.40 -14.79
N VAL A 272 -14.24 21.21 -13.81
CA VAL A 272 -15.70 21.10 -14.00
C VAL A 272 -16.28 22.42 -14.53
N GLU A 273 -15.94 23.55 -13.92
CA GLU A 273 -16.35 24.88 -14.37
C GLU A 273 -15.96 25.16 -15.84
N LYS A 274 -14.77 24.67 -16.23
CA LYS A 274 -14.28 24.76 -17.62
C LYS A 274 -14.90 23.70 -18.55
N ARG A 275 -15.86 22.91 -18.06
CA ARG A 275 -16.53 21.85 -18.78
C ARG A 275 -15.56 20.82 -19.41
N LYS A 276 -14.44 20.54 -18.72
CA LYS A 276 -13.45 19.58 -19.18
C LYS A 276 -13.72 18.18 -18.63
N ILE A 277 -14.32 18.12 -17.45
CA ILE A 277 -14.65 16.89 -16.74
C ILE A 277 -16.02 16.96 -16.09
N GLU A 278 -16.62 15.81 -15.82
CA GLU A 278 -17.76 15.62 -14.92
C GLU A 278 -17.36 14.69 -13.79
N VAL A 279 -17.82 14.99 -12.58
CA VAL A 279 -17.49 14.26 -11.36
C VAL A 279 -18.74 13.62 -10.79
N TYR A 280 -18.67 12.33 -10.53
CA TYR A 280 -19.70 11.52 -9.89
C TYR A 280 -19.10 10.82 -8.66
N ASP A 281 -19.92 10.25 -7.81
CA ASP A 281 -19.48 9.66 -6.54
C ASP A 281 -18.44 8.55 -6.71
N THR A 282 -18.53 7.77 -7.79
CA THR A 282 -17.69 6.59 -8.01
C THR A 282 -16.84 6.64 -9.29
N TYR A 283 -17.02 7.68 -10.11
CA TYR A 283 -16.28 7.82 -11.36
C TYR A 283 -16.18 9.28 -11.81
N ILE A 284 -15.23 9.53 -12.70
CA ILE A 284 -15.02 10.83 -13.36
C ILE A 284 -15.04 10.62 -14.86
N ILE A 285 -15.73 11.51 -15.59
CA ILE A 285 -15.72 11.55 -17.06
C ILE A 285 -14.81 12.70 -17.50
N VAL A 286 -13.86 12.41 -18.37
CA VAL A 286 -13.05 13.39 -19.10
C VAL A 286 -13.59 13.49 -20.51
N HIS A 287 -14.09 14.67 -20.92
CA HIS A 287 -14.71 14.85 -22.24
C HIS A 287 -13.73 14.70 -23.39
N ASN A 288 -12.48 15.12 -23.19
CA ASN A 288 -11.46 15.00 -24.22
C ASN A 288 -10.07 14.79 -23.57
N ILE A 289 -9.56 13.57 -23.70
CA ILE A 289 -8.25 13.21 -23.10
C ILE A 289 -7.08 13.96 -23.77
N ASP A 290 -7.20 14.34 -25.05
CA ASP A 290 -6.17 15.14 -25.73
C ASP A 290 -6.08 16.56 -25.14
N GLU A 291 -7.16 17.10 -24.59
CA GLU A 291 -7.10 18.37 -23.87
C GLU A 291 -6.31 18.26 -22.57
N MET A 292 -6.40 17.16 -21.85
CA MET A 292 -5.55 16.90 -20.68
C MET A 292 -4.09 16.89 -21.09
N LYS A 293 -3.76 16.24 -22.22
CA LYS A 293 -2.40 16.23 -22.76
C LYS A 293 -1.90 17.64 -23.11
N ARG A 294 -2.70 18.41 -23.83
CA ARG A 294 -2.34 19.81 -24.16
C ARG A 294 -2.16 20.67 -22.91
N MET A 295 -3.01 20.48 -21.91
CA MET A 295 -2.93 21.22 -20.65
C MET A 295 -1.65 20.87 -19.90
N TYR A 296 -1.26 19.62 -19.87
CA TYR A 296 0.01 19.15 -19.30
C TYR A 296 1.19 19.76 -20.05
N ASP A 297 1.24 19.60 -21.38
CA ASP A 297 2.36 20.07 -22.23
C ASP A 297 2.54 21.60 -22.11
N THR A 298 1.47 22.36 -22.22
CA THR A 298 1.53 23.84 -22.19
C THR A 298 2.03 24.35 -20.83
N ARG A 299 1.61 23.72 -19.72
CA ARG A 299 1.96 24.18 -18.36
C ARG A 299 3.30 23.69 -17.86
N THR A 300 3.83 22.60 -18.44
CA THR A 300 5.16 22.08 -18.12
C THR A 300 6.26 22.74 -18.95
N GLN A 301 5.99 23.10 -20.23
CA GLN A 301 6.97 23.72 -21.11
C GLN A 301 7.23 25.23 -20.83
N VAL A 302 6.31 25.94 -20.17
CA VAL A 302 6.43 27.39 -19.89
C VAL A 302 7.51 27.73 -18.83
N ARG A 303 8.12 26.72 -18.18
CA ARG A 303 9.10 26.93 -17.08
C ARG A 303 10.54 26.52 -17.40
N GLU A 304 10.87 26.16 -18.63
CA GLU A 304 12.25 25.91 -19.08
C GLU A 304 12.89 27.14 -19.76
N LYS A 305 12.30 28.34 -19.62
CA LYS A 305 12.89 29.60 -20.11
C LYS A 305 13.28 30.50 -18.97
#